data_0758a4bc29152768e6e5cc2936999da5
#
_entry.id   0758a4bc29152768e6e5cc2936999da5
#
_cell.length_a   1.000
_cell.length_b   1.000
_cell.length_c   1.000
_cell.angle_alpha   90.00
_cell.angle_beta   90.00
_cell.angle_gamma   90.00
#
_symmetry.space_group_name_H-M   'P 1'
#
loop_
_entity.id
_entity.type
_entity.pdbx_description
1 polymer ?
#
loop_
_entity_poly.entity_id
_entity_poly.type
_entity_poly.pdbx_seq_one_letter_code
_entity_poly.pdbx_strand_id
1 'polypeptide(L)'
;MRPIAISLAPNMQNDDVSLATRLIFSPRQWVIGDGVEKVKRWFEEQYGGVALPFNSGRAAAMEILRAAGIVEGDEVLIQALTCVAVPNSVIWAGATPVFVDIDKSFNMNPSDVESKLTKKTRALIVQHTFGVPAQIEKLRAFADKYKLLLIEDCAHSLDATVNGKAVGTFGDAALFSFGRDKIVSSVFGGMAIVRNEKLKIKIENLYKNLSYPSSFWTFQQLVHPVLFNYLILPSYTSGLGKLLLFLFQQLHILSRAVYKEEYQCDRPSVFPTKLSNSLAILAFN
;
A
#
# COMPACT_ATOMS: atom_id res chain seq x y z
N MET A 1 -23.25 11.19 17.93
CA MET A 1 -21.83 11.20 17.55
C MET A 1 -21.62 10.12 16.50
N ARG A 2 -21.05 10.42 15.34
CA ARG A 2 -20.73 9.37 14.34
C ARG A 2 -19.62 8.46 14.90
N PRO A 3 -19.74 7.14 14.82
CA PRO A 3 -18.66 6.27 15.26
C PRO A 3 -17.43 6.44 14.36
N ILE A 4 -16.25 6.47 14.96
CA ILE A 4 -14.98 6.51 14.24
C ILE A 4 -14.62 5.05 13.92
N ALA A 5 -14.72 4.67 12.66
CA ALA A 5 -14.40 3.32 12.20
C ALA A 5 -13.01 3.32 11.54
N ILE A 6 -11.96 3.33 12.36
CA ILE A 6 -10.55 3.51 11.95
C ILE A 6 -10.14 2.58 10.80
N SER A 7 -10.61 1.33 10.78
CA SER A 7 -10.23 0.36 9.75
C SER A 7 -11.14 0.34 8.52
N LEU A 8 -12.14 1.23 8.45
CA LEU A 8 -13.22 1.07 7.46
C LEU A 8 -13.40 2.25 6.50
N ALA A 9 -12.99 3.44 6.79
CA ALA A 9 -12.88 4.64 5.95
C ALA A 9 -12.95 5.92 6.84
N PRO A 10 -11.95 6.15 7.71
CA PRO A 10 -12.01 7.25 8.68
C PRO A 10 -12.00 8.62 8.01
N ASN A 11 -11.35 8.74 6.85
CA ASN A 11 -11.13 10.01 6.15
C ASN A 11 -12.14 10.26 5.03
N MET A 12 -13.14 9.38 4.84
CA MET A 12 -14.14 9.51 3.78
C MET A 12 -15.03 10.74 4.00
N GLN A 13 -15.11 11.60 2.98
CA GLN A 13 -15.90 12.82 2.95
C GLN A 13 -17.10 12.69 1.98
N ASN A 14 -17.98 13.69 1.96
CA ASN A 14 -19.16 13.65 1.12
C ASN A 14 -18.86 13.78 -0.38
N ASP A 15 -17.80 14.46 -0.73
CA ASP A 15 -17.30 14.57 -2.12
C ASP A 15 -16.77 13.23 -2.62
N ASP A 16 -16.05 12.45 -1.81
CA ASP A 16 -15.65 11.08 -2.15
C ASP A 16 -16.84 10.19 -2.45
N VAL A 17 -17.90 10.28 -1.62
CA VAL A 17 -19.15 9.51 -1.81
C VAL A 17 -19.87 9.93 -3.09
N SER A 18 -19.94 11.23 -3.35
CA SER A 18 -20.58 11.78 -4.55
C SER A 18 -19.81 11.38 -5.81
N LEU A 19 -18.47 11.45 -5.74
CA LEU A 19 -17.58 11.04 -6.82
C LEU A 19 -17.68 9.54 -7.09
N ALA A 20 -17.62 8.71 -6.04
CA ALA A 20 -17.76 7.26 -6.18
C ALA A 20 -19.12 6.89 -6.80
N THR A 21 -20.21 7.55 -6.36
CA THR A 21 -21.54 7.36 -6.94
C THR A 21 -21.54 7.67 -8.44
N ARG A 22 -20.98 8.81 -8.85
CA ARG A 22 -20.86 9.19 -10.27
C ARG A 22 -20.04 8.17 -11.07
N LEU A 23 -18.93 7.69 -10.52
CA LEU A 23 -18.06 6.71 -11.17
C LEU A 23 -18.73 5.35 -11.32
N ILE A 24 -19.60 4.92 -10.39
CA ILE A 24 -20.39 3.68 -10.51
C ILE A 24 -21.21 3.71 -11.81
N PHE A 25 -21.84 4.85 -12.14
CA PHE A 25 -22.65 5.02 -13.35
C PHE A 25 -21.83 5.39 -14.60
N SER A 26 -20.50 5.36 -14.52
CA SER A 26 -19.60 5.69 -15.63
C SER A 26 -18.57 4.57 -15.90
N PRO A 27 -19.00 3.33 -16.26
CA PRO A 27 -18.11 2.18 -16.38
C PRO A 27 -16.94 2.38 -17.37
N ARG A 28 -17.13 3.23 -18.39
CA ARG A 28 -16.07 3.58 -19.34
C ARG A 28 -14.87 4.23 -18.62
N GLN A 29 -15.12 5.06 -17.61
CA GLN A 29 -14.08 5.72 -16.82
C GLN A 29 -13.35 4.79 -15.86
N TRP A 30 -13.78 3.53 -15.71
CA TRP A 30 -13.06 2.59 -14.85
C TRP A 30 -11.69 2.21 -15.43
N VAL A 31 -11.59 2.21 -16.75
CA VAL A 31 -10.38 1.82 -17.49
C VAL A 31 -9.80 2.99 -18.29
N ILE A 32 -10.66 3.83 -18.89
CA ILE A 32 -10.24 4.90 -19.81
C ILE A 32 -10.33 6.25 -19.10
N GLY A 33 -9.24 7.01 -19.15
CA GLY A 33 -9.13 8.36 -18.60
C GLY A 33 -7.69 8.72 -18.25
N ASP A 34 -7.51 9.89 -17.69
CA ASP A 34 -6.21 10.46 -17.34
C ASP A 34 -5.89 10.41 -15.83
N GLY A 35 -6.79 9.83 -15.01
CA GLY A 35 -6.62 9.77 -13.56
C GLY A 35 -5.34 9.08 -13.14
N VAL A 36 -5.02 7.93 -13.76
CA VAL A 36 -3.77 7.20 -13.49
C VAL A 36 -2.55 8.06 -13.81
N GLU A 37 -2.53 8.74 -14.96
CA GLU A 37 -1.39 9.56 -15.37
C GLU A 37 -1.25 10.84 -14.51
N LYS A 38 -2.35 11.41 -14.03
CA LYS A 38 -2.31 12.55 -13.08
C LYS A 38 -1.69 12.15 -11.75
N VAL A 39 -2.15 11.03 -11.18
CA VAL A 39 -1.59 10.50 -9.93
C VAL A 39 -0.11 10.18 -10.09
N LYS A 40 0.25 9.48 -11.16
CA LYS A 40 1.64 9.14 -11.49
C LYS A 40 2.53 10.37 -11.52
N ARG A 41 2.14 11.38 -12.30
CA ARG A 41 2.90 12.63 -12.45
C ARG A 41 3.09 13.33 -11.11
N TRP A 42 2.04 13.43 -10.30
CA TRP A 42 2.12 14.04 -8.98
C TRP A 42 3.16 13.34 -8.09
N PHE A 43 3.16 11.99 -8.07
CA PHE A 43 4.15 11.23 -7.30
C PHE A 43 5.57 11.40 -7.84
N GLU A 44 5.77 11.43 -9.15
CA GLU A 44 7.06 11.65 -9.79
C GLU A 44 7.61 13.04 -9.47
N GLU A 45 6.76 14.07 -9.46
CA GLU A 45 7.12 15.44 -9.10
C GLU A 45 7.48 15.57 -7.60
N GLN A 46 6.74 14.91 -6.70
CA GLN A 46 6.96 15.03 -5.26
C GLN A 46 8.11 14.15 -4.74
N TYR A 47 8.29 12.94 -5.28
CA TYR A 47 9.21 11.95 -4.73
C TYR A 47 10.36 11.60 -5.65
N GLY A 48 10.35 12.05 -6.89
CA GLY A 48 11.33 11.71 -7.91
C GLY A 48 11.27 10.25 -8.35
N GLY A 49 12.02 9.88 -9.40
CA GLY A 49 12.04 8.52 -9.93
C GLY A 49 10.85 8.21 -10.83
N VAL A 50 10.50 6.94 -10.96
CA VAL A 50 9.35 6.47 -11.74
C VAL A 50 8.26 5.99 -10.80
N ALA A 51 7.04 6.46 -11.03
CA ALA A 51 5.84 6.05 -10.30
C ALA A 51 5.09 4.95 -11.05
N LEU A 52 4.75 3.87 -10.36
CA LEU A 52 4.01 2.74 -10.91
C LEU A 52 2.81 2.44 -10.01
N PRO A 53 1.58 2.72 -10.46
CA PRO A 53 0.37 2.57 -9.66
C PRO A 53 -0.16 1.13 -9.69
N PHE A 54 -0.27 0.53 -8.52
CA PHE A 54 -0.79 -0.82 -8.31
C PHE A 54 -2.17 -0.78 -7.63
N ASN A 55 -2.89 -1.89 -7.67
CA ASN A 55 -4.16 -2.04 -6.96
C ASN A 55 -4.04 -2.14 -5.43
N SER A 56 -2.81 -2.18 -4.88
CA SER A 56 -2.56 -2.09 -3.43
C SER A 56 -1.09 -1.78 -3.11
N GLY A 57 -0.83 -1.22 -1.91
CA GLY A 57 0.55 -1.01 -1.42
C GLY A 57 1.32 -2.32 -1.25
N ARG A 58 0.64 -3.43 -0.86
CA ARG A 58 1.28 -4.75 -0.72
C ARG A 58 1.70 -5.35 -2.07
N ALA A 59 0.92 -5.09 -3.13
CA ALA A 59 1.29 -5.46 -4.49
C ALA A 59 2.52 -4.65 -4.96
N ALA A 60 2.56 -3.37 -4.66
CA ALA A 60 3.72 -2.52 -4.94
C ALA A 60 4.98 -3.04 -4.22
N ALA A 61 4.89 -3.36 -2.91
CA ALA A 61 6.00 -3.92 -2.13
C ALA A 61 6.52 -5.22 -2.75
N MET A 62 5.62 -6.16 -3.05
CA MET A 62 5.98 -7.44 -3.67
C MET A 62 6.68 -7.24 -5.02
N GLU A 63 6.16 -6.38 -5.88
CA GLU A 63 6.74 -6.16 -7.21
C GLU A 63 8.09 -5.43 -7.16
N ILE A 64 8.31 -4.54 -6.19
CA ILE A 64 9.64 -3.95 -5.93
C ILE A 64 10.65 -5.05 -5.57
N LEU A 65 10.30 -5.96 -4.65
CA LEU A 65 11.17 -7.06 -4.22
C LEU A 65 11.47 -8.03 -5.40
N ARG A 66 10.45 -8.41 -6.18
CA ARG A 66 10.61 -9.27 -7.37
C ARG A 66 11.50 -8.62 -8.43
N ALA A 67 11.31 -7.33 -8.69
CA ALA A 67 12.14 -6.58 -9.64
C ALA A 67 13.59 -6.47 -9.15
N ALA A 68 13.82 -6.42 -7.83
CA ALA A 68 15.15 -6.46 -7.25
C ALA A 68 15.85 -7.82 -7.43
N GLY A 69 15.11 -8.86 -7.82
CA GLY A 69 15.64 -10.21 -7.98
C GLY A 69 15.71 -10.96 -6.64
N ILE A 70 14.91 -10.57 -5.69
CA ILE A 70 14.75 -11.28 -4.41
C ILE A 70 14.04 -12.61 -4.69
N VAL A 71 14.59 -13.70 -4.17
CA VAL A 71 14.17 -15.08 -4.46
C VAL A 71 14.14 -15.93 -3.19
N GLU A 72 13.73 -17.18 -3.32
CA GLU A 72 13.76 -18.17 -2.23
C GLU A 72 15.17 -18.31 -1.66
N GLY A 73 15.24 -18.32 -0.32
CA GLY A 73 16.49 -18.35 0.43
C GLY A 73 17.05 -16.96 0.80
N ASP A 74 16.58 -15.89 0.19
CA ASP A 74 16.91 -14.53 0.58
C ASP A 74 16.09 -14.09 1.81
N GLU A 75 16.63 -13.13 2.56
CA GLU A 75 16.01 -12.55 3.73
C GLU A 75 15.78 -11.04 3.55
N VAL A 76 14.62 -10.58 4.04
CA VAL A 76 14.24 -9.16 4.05
C VAL A 76 13.99 -8.73 5.49
N LEU A 77 14.75 -7.76 5.98
CA LEU A 77 14.53 -7.17 7.30
C LEU A 77 13.30 -6.27 7.29
N ILE A 78 12.39 -6.51 8.22
CA ILE A 78 11.17 -5.73 8.43
C ILE A 78 10.97 -5.47 9.91
N GLN A 79 10.26 -4.41 10.29
CA GLN A 79 9.98 -4.19 11.71
C GLN A 79 8.93 -5.17 12.27
N ALA A 80 9.05 -5.50 13.57
CA ALA A 80 8.16 -6.45 14.24
C ALA A 80 6.72 -5.92 14.42
N LEU A 81 6.56 -4.61 14.60
CA LEU A 81 5.24 -3.96 14.65
C LEU A 81 4.83 -3.51 13.25
N THR A 82 4.09 -4.33 12.55
CA THR A 82 3.66 -4.02 11.19
C THR A 82 2.31 -4.67 10.83
N CYS A 83 1.71 -4.21 9.74
CA CYS A 83 0.53 -4.85 9.17
C CYS A 83 0.92 -6.18 8.48
N VAL A 84 0.04 -7.17 8.51
CA VAL A 84 0.21 -8.46 7.82
C VAL A 84 0.56 -8.31 6.33
N ALA A 85 0.20 -7.19 5.72
CA ALA A 85 0.53 -6.88 4.32
C ALA A 85 2.04 -6.83 4.05
N VAL A 86 2.86 -6.39 5.01
CA VAL A 86 4.31 -6.26 4.83
C VAL A 86 5.01 -7.63 4.82
N PRO A 87 4.89 -8.50 5.85
CA PRO A 87 5.47 -9.83 5.78
C PRO A 87 4.92 -10.65 4.63
N ASN A 88 3.62 -10.55 4.30
CA ASN A 88 3.04 -11.27 3.17
C ASN A 88 3.67 -10.82 1.84
N SER A 89 3.94 -9.54 1.63
CA SER A 89 4.58 -9.08 0.40
C SER A 89 5.99 -9.67 0.22
N VAL A 90 6.72 -9.88 1.32
CA VAL A 90 8.02 -10.55 1.33
C VAL A 90 7.90 -12.03 0.99
N ILE A 91 6.94 -12.74 1.62
CA ILE A 91 6.67 -14.16 1.37
C ILE A 91 6.22 -14.38 -0.09
N TRP A 92 5.34 -13.53 -0.60
CA TRP A 92 4.86 -13.62 -1.99
C TRP A 92 5.94 -13.29 -3.04
N ALA A 93 6.99 -12.55 -2.65
CA ALA A 93 8.18 -12.37 -3.47
C ALA A 93 9.12 -13.60 -3.44
N GLY A 94 8.88 -14.56 -2.55
CA GLY A 94 9.65 -15.78 -2.37
C GLY A 94 10.67 -15.72 -1.24
N ALA A 95 10.81 -14.59 -0.53
CA ALA A 95 11.81 -14.40 0.51
C ALA A 95 11.29 -14.68 1.92
N THR A 96 12.19 -14.73 2.90
CA THR A 96 11.89 -14.88 4.31
C THR A 96 11.89 -13.52 5.01
N PRO A 97 10.78 -13.09 5.65
CA PRO A 97 10.80 -11.90 6.49
C PRO A 97 11.56 -12.17 7.79
N VAL A 98 12.49 -11.28 8.13
CA VAL A 98 13.25 -11.31 9.39
C VAL A 98 12.86 -10.08 10.21
N PHE A 99 12.32 -10.32 11.40
CA PHE A 99 11.76 -9.26 12.23
C PHE A 99 12.84 -8.58 13.07
N VAL A 100 12.89 -7.25 12.95
CA VAL A 100 13.71 -6.32 13.72
C VAL A 100 12.84 -5.68 14.79
N ASP A 101 13.34 -5.55 16.01
CA ASP A 101 12.61 -4.91 17.10
C ASP A 101 12.35 -3.42 16.82
N ILE A 102 11.40 -2.84 17.54
CA ILE A 102 11.03 -1.43 17.42
C ILE A 102 11.63 -0.60 18.56
N ASP A 103 11.81 0.69 18.30
CA ASP A 103 12.15 1.66 19.32
C ASP A 103 10.89 2.34 19.91
N LYS A 104 11.10 3.35 20.78
CA LYS A 104 10.02 4.09 21.44
C LYS A 104 9.13 4.89 20.47
N SER A 105 9.54 5.08 19.24
CA SER A 105 8.75 5.73 18.18
C SER A 105 7.86 4.76 17.41
N PHE A 106 7.83 3.48 17.79
CA PHE A 106 7.14 2.39 17.08
C PHE A 106 7.72 2.10 15.69
N ASN A 107 8.91 2.59 15.40
CA ASN A 107 9.64 2.33 14.16
C ASN A 107 10.79 1.35 14.39
N MET A 108 11.33 0.83 13.29
CA MET A 108 12.47 -0.09 13.30
C MET A 108 13.64 0.48 14.14
N ASN A 109 14.12 -0.30 15.09
CA ASN A 109 15.26 0.08 15.94
C ASN A 109 16.59 -0.13 15.20
N PRO A 110 17.33 0.95 14.84
CA PRO A 110 18.60 0.80 14.15
C PRO A 110 19.65 -0.03 14.91
N SER A 111 19.56 -0.06 16.24
CA SER A 111 20.51 -0.83 17.07
C SER A 111 20.29 -2.34 16.99
N ASP A 112 19.07 -2.79 16.64
CA ASP A 112 18.77 -4.22 16.50
C ASP A 112 19.00 -4.73 15.07
N VAL A 113 19.01 -3.84 14.07
CA VAL A 113 19.15 -4.22 12.65
C VAL A 113 20.44 -5.04 12.41
N GLU A 114 21.56 -4.62 13.01
CA GLU A 114 22.85 -5.28 12.82
C GLU A 114 22.88 -6.70 13.44
N SER A 115 22.15 -6.92 14.53
CA SER A 115 22.02 -8.23 15.17
C SER A 115 21.26 -9.26 14.32
N LYS A 116 20.39 -8.79 13.42
CA LYS A 116 19.55 -9.62 12.53
C LYS A 116 20.17 -9.84 11.15
N LEU A 117 21.30 -9.19 10.87
CA LEU A 117 21.96 -9.32 9.56
C LEU A 117 22.58 -10.70 9.37
N THR A 118 22.30 -11.31 8.22
CA THR A 118 22.94 -12.57 7.80
C THR A 118 23.53 -12.44 6.39
N LYS A 119 24.23 -13.47 5.94
CA LYS A 119 24.70 -13.52 4.54
C LYS A 119 23.58 -13.63 3.49
N LYS A 120 22.36 -13.95 3.92
CA LYS A 120 21.16 -14.06 3.09
C LYS A 120 20.38 -12.76 3.00
N THR A 121 20.64 -11.79 3.86
CA THR A 121 19.94 -10.50 3.89
C THR A 121 20.21 -9.73 2.60
N ARG A 122 19.13 -9.29 1.92
CA ARG A 122 19.18 -8.56 0.64
C ARG A 122 18.51 -7.20 0.69
N ALA A 123 17.51 -7.05 1.53
CA ALA A 123 16.72 -5.82 1.58
C ALA A 123 16.30 -5.46 3.01
N LEU A 124 15.97 -4.20 3.17
CA LEU A 124 15.42 -3.60 4.37
C LEU A 124 14.15 -2.83 3.98
N ILE A 125 13.01 -3.18 4.57
CA ILE A 125 11.77 -2.40 4.44
C ILE A 125 11.61 -1.57 5.72
N VAL A 126 11.74 -0.26 5.58
CA VAL A 126 11.61 0.70 6.69
C VAL A 126 10.25 1.36 6.63
N GLN A 127 9.40 1.05 7.60
CA GLN A 127 8.09 1.66 7.75
C GLN A 127 8.20 2.97 8.56
N HIS A 128 7.42 3.99 8.15
CA HIS A 128 7.22 5.22 8.90
C HIS A 128 5.87 5.14 9.61
N THR A 129 5.87 4.59 10.82
CA THR A 129 4.67 4.17 11.53
C THR A 129 3.82 5.35 11.99
N PHE A 130 2.53 5.33 11.65
CA PHE A 130 1.54 6.35 12.04
C PHE A 130 1.93 7.80 11.66
N GLY A 131 2.71 7.97 10.59
CA GLY A 131 3.18 9.28 10.14
C GLY A 131 4.43 9.79 10.88
N VAL A 132 4.95 9.03 11.84
CA VAL A 132 6.22 9.36 12.54
C VAL A 132 7.38 8.78 11.71
N PRO A 133 8.29 9.61 11.19
CA PRO A 133 9.44 9.11 10.45
C PRO A 133 10.35 8.21 11.28
N ALA A 134 10.79 7.09 10.72
CA ALA A 134 11.86 6.26 11.28
C ALA A 134 13.19 7.04 11.26
N GLN A 135 14.21 6.52 11.96
CA GLN A 135 15.57 7.05 11.90
C GLN A 135 16.22 6.73 10.53
N ILE A 136 15.57 7.22 9.45
CA ILE A 136 15.83 6.79 8.07
C ILE A 136 17.25 7.05 7.61
N GLU A 137 17.88 8.14 8.05
CA GLU A 137 19.25 8.46 7.68
C GLU A 137 20.25 7.41 8.23
N LYS A 138 20.04 6.93 9.45
CA LYS A 138 20.84 5.86 10.02
C LYS A 138 20.63 4.54 9.31
N LEU A 139 19.35 4.23 8.97
CA LEU A 139 19.00 3.00 8.27
C LEU A 139 19.47 3.05 6.80
N ARG A 140 19.52 4.23 6.16
CA ARG A 140 20.16 4.40 4.84
C ARG A 140 21.66 4.12 4.91
N ALA A 141 22.36 4.74 5.88
CA ALA A 141 23.78 4.51 6.07
C ALA A 141 24.10 3.02 6.35
N PHE A 142 23.23 2.34 7.12
CA PHE A 142 23.34 0.90 7.34
C PHE A 142 23.15 0.12 6.03
N ALA A 143 22.10 0.41 5.27
CA ALA A 143 21.87 -0.27 4.00
C ALA A 143 23.03 -0.06 3.00
N ASP A 144 23.61 1.14 2.95
CA ASP A 144 24.78 1.44 2.12
C ASP A 144 26.00 0.63 2.55
N LYS A 145 26.30 0.59 3.87
CA LYS A 145 27.41 -0.19 4.44
C LYS A 145 27.36 -1.66 4.05
N TYR A 146 26.15 -2.25 4.06
CA TYR A 146 25.96 -3.68 3.79
C TYR A 146 25.44 -3.96 2.37
N LYS A 147 25.31 -2.94 1.51
CA LYS A 147 24.82 -3.03 0.13
C LYS A 147 23.44 -3.66 0.02
N LEU A 148 22.55 -3.33 0.95
CA LEU A 148 21.16 -3.77 0.97
C LEU A 148 20.26 -2.83 0.18
N LEU A 149 19.24 -3.38 -0.48
CA LEU A 149 18.16 -2.59 -1.03
C LEU A 149 17.35 -1.95 0.11
N LEU A 150 17.21 -0.63 0.11
CA LEU A 150 16.37 0.09 1.06
C LEU A 150 15.04 0.45 0.41
N ILE A 151 13.94 -0.05 0.98
CA ILE A 151 12.58 0.27 0.58
C ILE A 151 11.92 1.03 1.74
N GLU A 152 11.35 2.20 1.46
CA GLU A 152 10.56 2.95 2.43
C GLU A 152 9.08 2.56 2.32
N ASP A 153 8.48 2.11 3.43
CA ASP A 153 7.04 1.92 3.52
C ASP A 153 6.38 3.20 4.05
N CYS A 154 5.85 3.98 3.12
CA CYS A 154 5.17 5.24 3.35
C CYS A 154 3.64 5.10 3.41
N ALA A 155 3.10 3.91 3.70
CA ALA A 155 1.65 3.67 3.74
C ALA A 155 0.91 4.53 4.79
N HIS A 156 1.62 5.07 5.79
CA HIS A 156 1.07 5.95 6.84
C HIS A 156 1.66 7.37 6.84
N SER A 157 2.56 7.69 5.91
CA SER A 157 3.44 8.85 6.04
C SER A 157 3.54 9.71 4.78
N LEU A 158 2.44 9.75 4.01
CA LEU A 158 2.34 10.69 2.88
C LEU A 158 2.65 12.11 3.39
N ASP A 159 3.57 12.80 2.72
CA ASP A 159 4.03 14.17 3.01
C ASP A 159 4.77 14.36 4.36
N ALA A 160 5.12 13.29 5.08
CA ALA A 160 5.98 13.41 6.25
C ALA A 160 7.43 13.72 5.83
N THR A 161 8.17 14.45 6.68
CA THR A 161 9.53 14.89 6.36
C THR A 161 10.54 14.62 7.47
N VAL A 162 11.79 14.45 7.09
CA VAL A 162 12.97 14.41 7.98
C VAL A 162 13.93 15.49 7.51
N ASN A 163 14.25 16.45 8.37
CA ASN A 163 15.15 17.59 8.04
C ASN A 163 14.72 18.34 6.76
N GLY A 164 13.40 18.49 6.53
CA GLY A 164 12.85 19.17 5.34
C GLY A 164 12.83 18.31 4.06
N LYS A 165 13.31 17.07 4.10
CA LYS A 165 13.27 16.13 2.99
C LYS A 165 12.14 15.12 3.20
N ALA A 166 11.28 14.91 2.19
CA ALA A 166 10.16 14.00 2.26
C ALA A 166 10.61 12.55 2.52
N VAL A 167 9.98 11.85 3.47
CA VAL A 167 10.14 10.39 3.57
C VAL A 167 9.58 9.75 2.30
N GLY A 168 10.14 8.61 1.91
CA GLY A 168 9.87 8.05 0.59
C GLY A 168 10.90 8.50 -0.47
N THR A 169 11.87 9.37 -0.10
CA THR A 169 12.95 9.83 -1.00
C THR A 169 14.36 9.40 -0.57
N PHE A 170 14.50 8.70 0.56
CA PHE A 170 15.79 8.24 1.07
C PHE A 170 16.19 6.86 0.56
N GLY A 171 15.22 5.98 0.29
CA GLY A 171 15.46 4.61 -0.16
C GLY A 171 15.71 4.49 -1.67
N ASP A 172 16.10 3.31 -2.11
CA ASP A 172 16.19 2.94 -3.54
C ASP A 172 14.81 2.88 -4.19
N ALA A 173 13.80 2.56 -3.38
CA ALA A 173 12.39 2.57 -3.73
C ALA A 173 11.53 2.98 -2.52
N ALA A 174 10.30 3.36 -2.78
CA ALA A 174 9.28 3.58 -1.76
C ALA A 174 7.93 3.01 -2.21
N LEU A 175 7.10 2.65 -1.24
CA LEU A 175 5.71 2.29 -1.50
C LEU A 175 4.76 3.21 -0.73
N PHE A 176 3.60 3.47 -1.33
CA PHE A 176 2.49 4.19 -0.73
C PHE A 176 1.22 3.35 -0.85
N SER A 177 0.25 3.59 0.02
CA SER A 177 -1.02 2.87 0.04
C SER A 177 -2.19 3.83 -0.02
N PHE A 178 -3.19 3.49 -0.84
CA PHE A 178 -4.48 4.17 -0.93
C PHE A 178 -5.60 3.27 -0.36
N GLY A 179 -5.25 2.45 0.61
CA GLY A 179 -6.19 1.62 1.34
C GLY A 179 -7.21 2.46 2.10
N ARG A 180 -8.33 1.84 2.47
CA ARG A 180 -9.49 2.52 3.08
C ARG A 180 -9.22 3.23 4.42
N ASP A 181 -8.11 2.91 5.07
CA ASP A 181 -7.66 3.45 6.36
C ASP A 181 -6.49 4.45 6.20
N LYS A 182 -6.14 4.83 4.96
CA LYS A 182 -4.99 5.69 4.68
C LYS A 182 -5.36 7.16 4.57
N ILE A 183 -4.35 8.03 4.55
CA ILE A 183 -4.51 9.50 4.43
C ILE A 183 -5.26 9.84 3.15
N VAL A 184 -4.85 9.22 2.05
CA VAL A 184 -5.53 9.28 0.74
C VAL A 184 -6.09 7.89 0.47
N SER A 185 -7.37 7.81 0.09
CA SER A 185 -8.05 6.53 -0.05
C SER A 185 -8.86 6.39 -1.34
N SER A 186 -8.64 5.30 -2.05
CA SER A 186 -9.53 4.76 -3.07
C SER A 186 -10.08 3.40 -2.69
N VAL A 187 -10.18 3.12 -1.38
CA VAL A 187 -10.56 1.82 -0.80
C VAL A 187 -9.49 0.75 -0.99
N PHE A 188 -8.94 0.64 -2.19
CA PHE A 188 -7.76 -0.13 -2.56
C PHE A 188 -6.94 0.66 -3.59
N GLY A 189 -5.65 0.57 -3.47
CA GLY A 189 -4.68 1.19 -4.35
C GLY A 189 -3.32 1.32 -3.67
N GLY A 190 -2.32 1.63 -4.46
CA GLY A 190 -0.96 1.89 -3.98
C GLY A 190 -0.06 2.39 -5.09
N MET A 191 1.10 2.85 -4.71
CA MET A 191 2.11 3.38 -5.62
C MET A 191 3.47 2.81 -5.25
N ALA A 192 4.23 2.37 -6.25
CA ALA A 192 5.66 2.17 -6.12
C ALA A 192 6.40 3.36 -6.73
N ILE A 193 7.35 3.91 -6.01
CA ILE A 193 8.33 4.88 -6.53
C ILE A 193 9.67 4.19 -6.59
N VAL A 194 10.33 4.24 -7.74
CA VAL A 194 11.63 3.60 -7.96
C VAL A 194 12.63 4.60 -8.51
N ARG A 195 13.74 4.77 -7.78
CA ARG A 195 14.83 5.71 -8.13
C ARG A 195 16.07 5.01 -8.63
N ASN A 196 16.29 3.77 -8.19
CA ASN A 196 17.42 2.97 -8.66
C ASN A 196 17.22 2.58 -10.13
N GLU A 197 18.11 3.03 -11.03
CA GLU A 197 17.96 2.85 -12.48
C GLU A 197 17.89 1.39 -12.92
N LYS A 198 18.65 0.49 -12.28
CA LYS A 198 18.60 -0.94 -12.61
C LYS A 198 17.27 -1.58 -12.21
N LEU A 199 16.74 -1.15 -11.06
CA LEU A 199 15.45 -1.62 -10.55
C LEU A 199 14.30 -1.09 -11.40
N LYS A 200 14.37 0.17 -11.84
CA LYS A 200 13.39 0.84 -12.71
C LYS A 200 13.09 0.03 -13.96
N ILE A 201 14.11 -0.34 -14.74
CA ILE A 201 13.94 -1.10 -15.99
C ILE A 201 13.21 -2.43 -15.71
N LYS A 202 13.60 -3.11 -14.63
CA LYS A 202 13.02 -4.43 -14.30
C LYS A 202 11.56 -4.30 -13.86
N ILE A 203 11.24 -3.35 -12.97
CA ILE A 203 9.87 -3.20 -12.47
C ILE A 203 8.92 -2.69 -13.56
N GLU A 204 9.37 -1.80 -14.45
CA GLU A 204 8.58 -1.38 -15.61
C GLU A 204 8.23 -2.55 -16.53
N ASN A 205 9.18 -3.48 -16.76
CA ASN A 205 8.91 -4.68 -17.55
C ASN A 205 7.90 -5.62 -16.86
N LEU A 206 8.00 -5.81 -15.55
CA LEU A 206 6.98 -6.55 -14.79
C LEU A 206 5.62 -5.87 -14.87
N TYR A 207 5.58 -4.55 -14.64
CA TYR A 207 4.36 -3.75 -14.64
C TYR A 207 3.63 -3.75 -15.99
N LYS A 208 4.36 -3.70 -17.13
CA LYS A 208 3.76 -3.77 -18.48
C LYS A 208 2.89 -5.00 -18.66
N ASN A 209 3.30 -6.12 -18.09
CA ASN A 209 2.64 -7.42 -18.24
C ASN A 209 1.46 -7.62 -17.27
N LEU A 210 1.23 -6.69 -16.33
CA LEU A 210 0.11 -6.80 -15.41
C LEU A 210 -1.21 -6.46 -16.10
N SER A 211 -2.25 -7.21 -15.76
CA SER A 211 -3.62 -6.91 -16.14
C SER A 211 -4.21 -5.77 -15.29
N TYR A 212 -5.30 -5.20 -15.74
CA TYR A 212 -6.19 -4.42 -14.88
C TYR A 212 -7.04 -5.35 -14.02
N PRO A 213 -7.56 -4.88 -12.86
CA PRO A 213 -8.48 -5.65 -12.05
C PRO A 213 -9.80 -5.89 -12.81
N SER A 214 -10.56 -6.91 -12.40
CA SER A 214 -11.87 -7.17 -12.99
C SER A 214 -12.83 -6.00 -12.74
N SER A 215 -13.79 -5.80 -13.65
CA SER A 215 -14.83 -4.78 -13.50
C SER A 215 -15.65 -4.99 -12.23
N PHE A 216 -15.92 -6.25 -11.86
CA PHE A 216 -16.63 -6.57 -10.62
C PHE A 216 -15.84 -6.13 -9.38
N TRP A 217 -14.52 -6.40 -9.34
CA TRP A 217 -13.68 -5.96 -8.23
C TRP A 217 -13.62 -4.43 -8.15
N THR A 218 -13.51 -3.74 -9.29
CA THR A 218 -13.51 -2.26 -9.35
C THR A 218 -14.84 -1.71 -8.82
N PHE A 219 -15.98 -2.30 -9.25
CA PHE A 219 -17.31 -1.95 -8.75
C PHE A 219 -17.43 -2.09 -7.23
N GLN A 220 -16.93 -3.19 -6.64
CA GLN A 220 -16.92 -3.39 -5.19
C GLN A 220 -16.22 -2.25 -4.44
N GLN A 221 -15.11 -1.74 -5.00
CA GLN A 221 -14.39 -0.63 -4.38
C GLN A 221 -15.18 0.68 -4.47
N LEU A 222 -15.80 0.97 -5.62
CA LEU A 222 -16.61 2.17 -5.81
C LEU A 222 -17.88 2.16 -4.96
N VAL A 223 -18.51 1.00 -4.78
CA VAL A 223 -19.72 0.85 -3.96
C VAL A 223 -19.41 1.00 -2.46
N HIS A 224 -18.16 0.71 -2.03
CA HIS A 224 -17.79 0.74 -0.62
C HIS A 224 -18.09 2.09 0.07
N PRO A 225 -17.61 3.26 -0.39
CA PRO A 225 -17.90 4.53 0.27
C PRO A 225 -19.39 4.85 0.30
N VAL A 226 -20.13 4.48 -0.74
CA VAL A 226 -21.58 4.73 -0.85
C VAL A 226 -22.36 3.94 0.20
N LEU A 227 -22.20 2.61 0.22
CA LEU A 227 -22.88 1.75 1.20
C LEU A 227 -22.43 2.05 2.63
N PHE A 228 -21.14 2.38 2.79
CA PHE A 228 -20.60 2.69 4.09
C PHE A 228 -21.21 3.96 4.66
N ASN A 229 -21.29 5.04 3.87
CA ASN A 229 -21.80 6.33 4.30
C ASN A 229 -23.32 6.32 4.54
N TYR A 230 -24.10 5.69 3.66
CA TYR A 230 -25.56 5.77 3.72
C TYR A 230 -26.23 4.66 4.52
N LEU A 231 -25.63 3.49 4.64
CA LEU A 231 -26.26 2.34 5.29
C LEU A 231 -25.50 1.86 6.54
N ILE A 232 -24.20 1.60 6.41
CA ILE A 232 -23.43 0.94 7.46
C ILE A 232 -23.16 1.89 8.61
N LEU A 233 -22.57 3.06 8.33
CA LEU A 233 -22.15 4.01 9.37
C LEU A 233 -23.32 4.59 10.19
N PRO A 234 -24.46 5.02 9.59
CA PRO A 234 -25.59 5.53 10.37
C PRO A 234 -26.22 4.50 11.30
N SER A 235 -26.22 3.22 10.92
CA SER A 235 -26.80 2.12 11.70
C SER A 235 -25.76 1.32 12.50
N TYR A 236 -24.51 1.79 12.57
CA TYR A 236 -23.40 1.04 13.20
C TYR A 236 -23.58 0.89 14.72
N THR A 237 -24.01 1.94 15.39
CA THR A 237 -24.21 1.97 16.83
C THR A 237 -25.39 1.10 17.31
N SER A 238 -26.42 0.92 16.48
CA SER A 238 -27.55 0.01 16.75
C SER A 238 -27.21 -1.48 16.56
N GLY A 239 -26.02 -1.77 16.04
CA GLY A 239 -25.62 -3.13 15.69
C GLY A 239 -26.04 -3.57 14.27
N LEU A 240 -27.06 -2.93 13.69
CA LEU A 240 -27.51 -3.24 12.32
C LEU A 240 -26.41 -3.00 11.29
N GLY A 241 -25.66 -1.91 11.40
CA GLY A 241 -24.55 -1.60 10.48
C GLY A 241 -23.43 -2.65 10.54
N LYS A 242 -23.17 -3.24 11.71
CA LYS A 242 -22.21 -4.36 11.85
C LYS A 242 -22.71 -5.61 11.13
N LEU A 243 -24.00 -5.91 11.28
CA LEU A 243 -24.65 -7.04 10.58
C LEU A 243 -24.63 -6.83 9.06
N LEU A 244 -24.98 -5.62 8.59
CA LEU A 244 -24.94 -5.28 7.16
C LEU A 244 -23.53 -5.42 6.59
N LEU A 245 -22.51 -4.90 7.29
CA LEU A 245 -21.11 -5.04 6.88
C LEU A 245 -20.73 -6.52 6.74
N PHE A 246 -21.06 -7.33 7.73
CA PHE A 246 -20.80 -8.77 7.71
C PHE A 246 -21.50 -9.44 6.51
N LEU A 247 -22.79 -9.18 6.32
CA LEU A 247 -23.57 -9.76 5.22
C LEU A 247 -23.03 -9.33 3.86
N PHE A 248 -22.73 -8.05 3.66
CA PHE A 248 -22.19 -7.54 2.39
C PHE A 248 -20.81 -8.12 2.06
N GLN A 249 -19.99 -8.40 3.10
CA GLN A 249 -18.72 -9.10 2.91
C GLN A 249 -18.89 -10.59 2.59
N GLN A 250 -19.87 -11.26 3.19
CA GLN A 250 -20.16 -12.67 2.89
C GLN A 250 -20.76 -12.85 1.49
N LEU A 251 -21.61 -11.92 1.06
CA LEU A 251 -22.21 -11.89 -0.28
C LEU A 251 -21.26 -11.34 -1.37
N HIS A 252 -20.01 -11.03 -1.02
CA HIS A 252 -19.04 -10.43 -1.92
C HIS A 252 -19.47 -9.09 -2.55
N ILE A 253 -20.43 -8.38 -1.93
CA ILE A 253 -20.83 -7.01 -2.35
C ILE A 253 -19.73 -6.03 -1.94
N LEU A 254 -19.15 -6.18 -0.75
CA LEU A 254 -18.00 -5.42 -0.27
C LEU A 254 -16.78 -6.31 -0.14
N SER A 255 -15.64 -5.79 -0.56
CA SER A 255 -14.34 -6.43 -0.35
C SER A 255 -13.89 -6.35 1.12
N ARG A 256 -13.05 -7.28 1.54
CA ARG A 256 -12.37 -7.22 2.84
C ARG A 256 -11.10 -6.39 2.74
N ALA A 257 -10.70 -5.72 3.82
CA ALA A 257 -9.42 -5.00 3.88
C ALA A 257 -8.21 -5.96 3.83
N VAL A 258 -8.40 -7.13 4.47
CA VAL A 258 -7.46 -8.26 4.45
C VAL A 258 -8.27 -9.47 3.96
N TYR A 259 -7.81 -10.14 2.92
CA TYR A 259 -8.43 -11.34 2.38
C TYR A 259 -8.15 -12.54 3.27
N LYS A 260 -8.99 -13.59 3.21
CA LYS A 260 -8.82 -14.78 4.04
C LYS A 260 -7.51 -15.51 3.77
N GLU A 261 -7.10 -15.53 2.53
CA GLU A 261 -5.86 -16.14 2.04
C GLU A 261 -4.63 -15.51 2.71
N GLU A 262 -4.68 -14.21 2.99
CA GLU A 262 -3.58 -13.47 3.61
C GLU A 262 -3.26 -13.92 5.06
N TYR A 263 -4.26 -14.47 5.78
CA TYR A 263 -4.02 -15.03 7.12
C TYR A 263 -3.25 -16.35 7.08
N GLN A 264 -3.20 -17.00 5.92
CA GLN A 264 -2.42 -18.21 5.65
C GLN A 264 -1.14 -17.91 4.86
N CYS A 265 -0.81 -16.62 4.71
CA CYS A 265 0.28 -16.12 3.89
C CYS A 265 0.12 -16.41 2.38
N ASP A 266 -1.03 -16.90 1.95
CA ASP A 266 -1.33 -17.10 0.53
C ASP A 266 -1.64 -15.77 -0.16
N ARG A 267 -1.24 -15.67 -1.42
CA ARG A 267 -1.48 -14.48 -2.22
C ARG A 267 -2.85 -14.52 -2.86
N PRO A 268 -3.76 -13.55 -2.54
CA PRO A 268 -5.02 -13.42 -3.25
C PRO A 268 -4.81 -13.21 -4.76
N SER A 269 -5.64 -13.87 -5.56
CA SER A 269 -5.51 -13.83 -7.04
C SER A 269 -5.66 -12.43 -7.65
N VAL A 270 -6.28 -11.50 -6.94
CA VAL A 270 -6.42 -10.11 -7.36
C VAL A 270 -5.12 -9.32 -7.31
N PHE A 271 -4.08 -9.80 -6.63
CA PHE A 271 -2.78 -9.15 -6.52
C PHE A 271 -1.69 -9.90 -7.31
N PRO A 272 -0.81 -9.21 -8.02
CA PRO A 272 -0.84 -7.79 -8.36
C PRO A 272 -1.68 -7.51 -9.60
N THR A 273 -2.31 -6.34 -9.64
CA THR A 273 -2.86 -5.76 -10.87
C THR A 273 -2.53 -4.26 -10.93
N LYS A 274 -2.73 -3.65 -12.09
CA LYS A 274 -2.63 -2.19 -12.26
C LYS A 274 -3.73 -1.49 -11.45
N LEU A 275 -3.51 -0.23 -11.09
CA LEU A 275 -4.58 0.62 -10.54
C LEU A 275 -5.58 0.97 -11.64
N SER A 276 -6.88 0.84 -11.39
CA SER A 276 -7.91 1.28 -12.33
C SER A 276 -8.01 2.81 -12.36
N ASN A 277 -8.42 3.35 -13.50
CA ASN A 277 -8.53 4.81 -13.66
C ASN A 277 -9.55 5.42 -12.68
N SER A 278 -10.68 4.78 -12.43
CA SER A 278 -11.67 5.28 -11.47
C SER A 278 -11.13 5.33 -10.03
N LEU A 279 -10.34 4.34 -9.61
CA LEU A 279 -9.74 4.35 -8.29
C LEU A 279 -8.61 5.39 -8.18
N ALA A 280 -7.89 5.65 -9.27
CA ALA A 280 -6.94 6.76 -9.33
C ALA A 280 -7.64 8.11 -9.17
N ILE A 281 -8.76 8.34 -9.86
CA ILE A 281 -9.59 9.54 -9.72
C ILE A 281 -10.10 9.67 -8.28
N LEU A 282 -10.59 8.59 -7.67
CA LEU A 282 -11.11 8.60 -6.30
C LEU A 282 -10.03 8.89 -5.25
N ALA A 283 -8.80 8.43 -5.48
CA ALA A 283 -7.69 8.67 -4.56
C ALA A 283 -7.23 10.14 -4.54
N PHE A 284 -7.41 10.88 -5.64
CA PHE A 284 -6.90 12.23 -5.84
C PHE A 284 -8.02 13.19 -6.26
N ASN A 285 -9.11 13.14 -5.52
CA ASN A 285 -10.28 14.02 -5.67
C ASN A 285 -10.02 15.42 -5.11
#